data_d05174f83777ea57bb5ddf7253976659
#
_entry.id   d05174f83777ea57bb5ddf7253976659
#
_cell.length_a   1.000
_cell.length_b   1.000
_cell.length_c   1.000
_cell.angle_alpha   90.00
_cell.angle_beta   90.00
_cell.angle_gamma   90.00
#
_symmetry.space_group_name_H-M   'P 1'
#
loop_
_entity.id
_entity.type
_entity.pdbx_description
1 polymer ?
#
loop_
_entity_poly.entity_id
_entity_poly.type
_entity_poly.pdbx_seq_one_letter_code
_entity_poly.pdbx_strand_id
1 'polypeptide(L)' 'MEVLRLVARGLSNREIADHLVISPKTAGTHVEHIYTKIGVSNRAQASLFAMKHGLMGDATSSDNS' A
#
# COMPACT_ATOMS: atom_id res chain seq x y z
N MET A 1 7.19 3.59 0.85
CA MET A 1 6.58 2.37 1.27
C MET A 1 5.97 1.66 0.12
N GLU A 2 6.64 0.60 -0.27
CA GLU A 2 6.22 -0.15 -1.43
C GLU A 2 4.89 -0.86 -1.23
N VAL A 3 4.71 -1.50 -0.09
CA VAL A 3 3.49 -2.25 0.15
C VAL A 3 2.26 -1.34 0.16
N LEU A 4 2.38 -0.20 0.81
CA LEU A 4 1.25 0.73 0.87
C LEU A 4 0.90 1.23 -0.53
N ARG A 5 1.89 1.47 -1.35
CA ARG A 5 1.66 1.92 -2.71
C ARG A 5 0.92 0.84 -3.52
N LEU A 6 1.31 -0.41 -3.35
CA LEU A 6 0.66 -1.51 -4.04
C LEU A 6 -0.79 -1.69 -3.56
N VAL A 7 -1.01 -1.54 -2.27
CA VAL A 7 -2.36 -1.61 -1.72
C VAL A 7 -3.21 -0.50 -2.32
N ALA A 8 -2.67 0.69 -2.41
CA ALA A 8 -3.40 1.83 -2.93
C ALA A 8 -3.76 1.65 -4.40
N ARG A 9 -2.98 0.88 -5.12
CA ARG A 9 -3.27 0.61 -6.52
C ARG A 9 -4.28 -0.50 -6.72
N GLY A 10 -4.76 -1.09 -5.63
CA GLY A 10 -5.80 -2.09 -5.72
C GLY A 10 -5.31 -3.52 -5.87
N LEU A 11 -4.03 -3.77 -5.66
CA LEU A 11 -3.52 -5.13 -5.77
C LEU A 11 -3.99 -5.98 -4.61
N SER A 12 -4.30 -7.23 -4.90
CA SER A 12 -4.62 -8.18 -3.84
C SER A 12 -3.35 -8.63 -3.15
N ASN A 13 -3.49 -9.31 -2.01
CA ASN A 13 -2.31 -9.82 -1.31
C ASN A 13 -1.50 -10.75 -2.22
N ARG A 14 -2.17 -11.53 -3.05
CA ARG A 14 -1.48 -12.43 -3.96
C ARG A 14 -0.68 -11.65 -4.99
N GLU A 15 -1.27 -10.59 -5.52
CA GLU A 15 -0.59 -9.76 -6.49
C GLU A 15 0.58 -9.02 -5.85
N ILE A 16 0.41 -8.57 -4.63
CA ILE A 16 1.48 -7.93 -3.89
C ILE A 16 2.62 -8.92 -3.68
N ALA A 17 2.26 -10.16 -3.32
CA ALA A 17 3.27 -11.19 -3.10
C ALA A 17 4.06 -11.46 -4.37
N ASP A 18 3.39 -11.53 -5.49
CA ASP A 18 4.06 -11.76 -6.76
C ASP A 18 5.00 -10.61 -7.09
N HIS A 19 4.54 -9.41 -6.85
CA HIS A 19 5.33 -8.22 -7.15
C HIS A 19 6.60 -8.16 -6.30
N LEU A 20 6.49 -8.58 -5.05
CA LEU A 20 7.62 -8.53 -4.12
C LEU A 20 8.41 -9.83 -4.05
N VAL A 21 7.98 -10.84 -4.78
CA VAL A 21 8.62 -12.15 -4.81
C VAL A 21 8.63 -12.78 -3.42
N ILE A 22 7.46 -12.80 -2.78
CA ILE A 22 7.29 -13.41 -1.46
C ILE A 22 6.00 -14.21 -1.48
N SER A 23 5.73 -14.96 -0.42
CA SER A 23 4.52 -15.74 -0.36
C SER A 23 3.31 -14.86 -0.05
N PRO A 24 2.11 -15.26 -0.46
CA PRO A 24 0.91 -14.50 -0.13
C PRO A 24 0.71 -14.32 1.36
N LYS A 25 1.08 -15.30 2.16
CA LYS A 25 0.95 -15.20 3.60
C LYS A 25 1.86 -14.08 4.14
N THR A 26 3.07 -14.02 3.64
CA THR A 26 4.02 -12.99 4.05
C THR A 26 3.52 -11.62 3.61
N ALA A 27 2.95 -11.54 2.41
CA ALA A 27 2.40 -10.29 1.92
C ALA A 27 1.28 -9.81 2.84
N GLY A 28 0.42 -10.72 3.29
CA GLY A 28 -0.65 -10.36 4.22
C GLY A 28 -0.11 -9.80 5.51
N THR A 29 0.96 -10.39 6.02
CA THR A 29 1.59 -9.91 7.25
C THR A 29 2.14 -8.50 7.05
N HIS A 30 2.79 -8.25 5.93
CA HIS A 30 3.30 -6.92 5.63
C HIS A 30 2.18 -5.91 5.54
N VAL A 31 1.07 -6.28 4.90
CA VAL A 31 -0.08 -5.38 4.78
C VAL A 31 -0.63 -5.04 6.17
N GLU A 32 -0.76 -6.04 7.03
CA GLU A 32 -1.26 -5.80 8.39
C GLU A 32 -0.34 -4.89 9.17
N HIS A 33 0.96 -5.08 9.04
CA HIS A 33 1.92 -4.24 9.73
C HIS A 33 1.80 -2.79 9.26
N ILE A 34 1.62 -2.59 7.97
CA ILE A 34 1.46 -1.25 7.43
C ILE A 34 0.17 -0.62 7.98
N TYR A 35 -0.92 -1.36 8.01
CA TYR A 35 -2.17 -0.84 8.53
C TYR A 35 -2.01 -0.38 9.98
N THR A 36 -1.35 -1.19 10.79
CA THR A 36 -1.10 -0.83 12.18
C THR A 36 -0.22 0.41 12.26
N LYS A 37 0.81 0.45 11.45
CA LYS A 37 1.77 1.54 11.52
C LYS A 37 1.17 2.88 11.14
N ILE A 38 0.28 2.90 10.16
CA ILE A 38 -0.30 4.17 9.75
C ILE A 38 -1.68 4.41 10.39
N GLY A 39 -2.12 3.47 11.22
CA GLY A 39 -3.34 3.70 11.99
C GLY A 39 -4.62 3.51 11.21
N VAL A 40 -4.63 2.61 10.22
CA VAL A 40 -5.85 2.35 9.46
C VAL A 40 -6.34 0.95 9.75
N SER A 41 -7.61 0.69 9.45
CA SER A 41 -8.21 -0.58 9.76
C SER A 41 -8.51 -1.44 8.55
N ASN A 42 -8.49 -0.87 7.38
CA ASN A 42 -8.81 -1.64 6.19
C ASN A 42 -8.21 -1.01 4.96
N ARG A 43 -8.39 -1.70 3.85
CA ARG A 43 -7.79 -1.29 2.60
C ARG A 43 -8.29 0.06 2.11
N ALA A 44 -9.56 0.33 2.28
CA ALA A 44 -10.12 1.60 1.83
C ALA A 44 -9.46 2.76 2.57
N GLN A 45 -9.24 2.61 3.87
CA GLN A 45 -8.57 3.64 4.65
C GLN A 45 -7.11 3.76 4.25
N ALA A 46 -6.47 2.65 3.93
CA ALA A 46 -5.08 2.68 3.51
C ALA A 46 -4.95 3.41 2.17
N SER A 47 -5.90 3.21 1.27
CA SER A 47 -5.89 3.91 0.00
C SER A 47 -6.06 5.40 0.19
N LEU A 48 -6.96 5.81 1.07
CA LEU A 48 -7.15 7.22 1.35
C LEU A 48 -5.89 7.82 1.97
N PHE A 49 -5.23 7.08 2.85
CA PHE A 49 -4.00 7.53 3.44
C PHE A 49 -2.95 7.76 2.34
N ALA A 50 -2.85 6.83 1.42
CA ALA A 50 -1.87 6.92 0.33
C ALA A 50 -2.16 8.13 -0.56
N MET A 51 -3.42 8.37 -0.87
CA MET A 51 -3.79 9.51 -1.66
C MET A 51 -3.43 10.82 -0.97
N LYS A 52 -3.73 10.88 0.32
CA LYS A 52 -3.47 12.06 1.09
C LYS A 52 -1.99 12.39 1.16
N HIS A 53 -1.16 11.38 1.12
CA HIS A 53 0.28 11.57 1.24
C HIS A 53 1.01 11.45 -0.11
N GLY A 54 0.26 11.43 -1.20
CA GLY A 54 0.88 11.42 -2.52
C GLY A 54 1.53 10.11 -2.92
N LEU A 55 1.13 9.02 -2.31
CA LEU A 55 1.78 7.74 -2.60
C LEU A 55 1.15 6.96 -3.75
N MET A 56 0.10 7.51 -4.33
CA MET A 56 -0.52 6.87 -5.45
C MET A 56 0.29 7.01 -6.70
N GLY A 57 1.12 7.77 -6.63
CA GLY A 57 1.83 7.78 -7.58
C GLY A 57 2.21 8.21 -8.61
N ASP A 58 2.07 9.11 -8.84
CA ASP A 58 2.62 9.46 -9.81
C ASP A 58 3.04 10.67 -9.90
N ALA A 59 3.41 10.96 -10.74
CA ALA A 59 4.03 12.08 -10.91
C ALA A 59 3.48 13.19 -10.44
N THR A 60 2.32 13.16 -10.36
CA THR A 60 1.78 14.30 -9.97
C THR A 60 2.28 14.84 -8.88
N SER A 61 2.70 14.12 -8.10
CA SER A 61 3.02 14.70 -6.94
C SER A 61 4.07 15.53 -6.97
N SER A 62 4.64 15.50 -7.85
CA SER A 62 5.68 16.24 -7.74
C SER A 62 5.51 17.49 -7.45
N ASP A 63 4.82 17.81 -7.54
CA ASP A 63 4.82 18.95 -7.23
C ASP A 63 4.73 19.30 -6.13
N ASN A 64 4.45 19.15 -5.67
CA ASN A 64 4.31 19.54 -4.62
C ASN A 64 5.06 19.31 -3.84
N SER A 65 5.49 19.07 -4.14
CA SER A 65 5.99 18.96 -3.43
C SER A 65 6.14 19.29 -3.01
#